data_5ac187eb78672a386dbbb10c2560fc5f
#
_entry.id   5ac187eb78672a386dbbb10c2560fc5f
#
_cell.length_a   1.000
_cell.length_b   1.000
_cell.length_c   1.000
_cell.angle_alpha   90.00
_cell.angle_beta   90.00
_cell.angle_gamma   90.00
#
_symmetry.space_group_name_H-M   'P 1'
#
loop_
_entity.id
_entity.type
_entity.pdbx_description
1 polymer ?
#
loop_
_entity_poly.entity_id
_entity_poly.type
_entity_poly.pdbx_seq_one_letter_code
_entity_poly.pdbx_strand_id
1 'polypeptide(L)'
;MIKLVHYSFMKGSVVLRKLNASQEKILAYLRECAQNGLPPSVREIGKATGLKSTSTVHAHLKSLEKNGYISREAGLNRAIHMTGSRGVQVPIVRQLKNETPMFHTKDIEGYVSYTDTSYQEEELFSLRMRNNSMKNFQILENDIMIAYKTDKVSNKDFVIAFCGDDIVVRQFLKEDTDAYLFTDHLSYPPIAIASGITILGKIISLVRHF
;
A
#
# COMPACT_ATOMS: atom_id res chain seq x y z
N MET A 1 2.49 -32.90 10.08
CA MET A 1 2.09 -33.06 8.67
C MET A 1 0.92 -32.11 8.42
N ILE A 2 1.21 -30.84 8.09
CA ILE A 2 0.24 -29.77 7.93
C ILE A 2 -0.12 -29.71 6.45
N LYS A 3 -1.40 -29.95 6.14
CA LYS A 3 -1.94 -29.84 4.78
C LYS A 3 -1.95 -28.37 4.37
N LEU A 4 -1.08 -28.01 3.42
CA LEU A 4 -1.20 -26.79 2.63
C LEU A 4 -2.47 -26.88 1.78
N VAL A 5 -3.46 -26.04 2.09
CA VAL A 5 -4.60 -25.81 1.21
C VAL A 5 -4.12 -24.87 0.11
N HIS A 6 -3.88 -25.45 -1.06
CA HIS A 6 -3.58 -24.71 -2.29
C HIS A 6 -4.85 -24.03 -2.77
N TYR A 7 -5.00 -22.73 -2.56
CA TYR A 7 -5.93 -21.92 -3.33
C TYR A 7 -5.27 -21.59 -4.66
N SER A 8 -5.68 -22.32 -5.70
CA SER A 8 -5.33 -22.02 -7.08
C SER A 8 -6.10 -20.79 -7.52
N PHE A 9 -5.51 -19.60 -7.38
CA PHE A 9 -5.97 -18.41 -8.09
C PHE A 9 -5.49 -18.52 -9.54
N MET A 10 -6.43 -18.54 -10.48
CA MET A 10 -6.15 -18.48 -11.92
C MET A 10 -5.29 -17.23 -12.20
N LYS A 11 -4.02 -17.44 -12.48
CA LYS A 11 -3.12 -16.44 -13.06
C LYS A 11 -3.60 -16.12 -14.47
N GLY A 12 -4.45 -15.10 -14.59
CA GLY A 12 -4.57 -14.35 -15.84
C GLY A 12 -3.36 -13.45 -15.97
N SER A 13 -2.26 -13.98 -16.49
CA SER A 13 -1.13 -13.14 -16.94
C SER A 13 -1.66 -12.24 -18.05
N VAL A 14 -1.93 -10.97 -17.75
CA VAL A 14 -2.20 -9.94 -18.73
C VAL A 14 -0.89 -9.72 -19.48
N VAL A 15 -0.74 -10.35 -20.63
CA VAL A 15 0.33 -10.04 -21.56
C VAL A 15 0.09 -8.63 -22.07
N LEU A 16 0.77 -7.65 -21.49
CA LEU A 16 0.72 -6.26 -21.90
C LEU A 16 1.18 -6.18 -23.38
N ARG A 17 0.23 -5.95 -24.29
CA ARG A 17 0.55 -5.76 -25.69
C ARG A 17 1.32 -4.46 -25.90
N LYS A 18 2.29 -4.48 -26.79
CA LYS A 18 3.07 -3.28 -27.17
C LYS A 18 2.13 -2.14 -27.57
N LEU A 19 2.28 -1.00 -26.92
CA LEU A 19 1.50 0.20 -27.17
C LEU A 19 1.92 0.83 -28.51
N ASN A 20 0.97 1.50 -29.18
CA ASN A 20 1.31 2.38 -30.28
C ASN A 20 1.60 3.81 -29.77
N ALA A 21 2.21 4.65 -30.61
CA ALA A 21 2.63 6.00 -30.23
C ALA A 21 1.49 6.88 -29.67
N SER A 22 0.26 6.71 -30.19
CA SER A 22 -0.91 7.46 -29.68
C SER A 22 -1.33 6.99 -28.30
N GLN A 23 -1.28 5.68 -28.04
CA GLN A 23 -1.57 5.11 -26.72
C GLN A 23 -0.53 5.50 -25.69
N GLU A 24 0.75 5.54 -26.05
CA GLU A 24 1.83 6.02 -25.18
C GLU A 24 1.63 7.49 -24.78
N LYS A 25 1.27 8.37 -25.73
CA LYS A 25 0.96 9.77 -25.46
C LYS A 25 -0.25 9.92 -24.52
N ILE A 26 -1.31 9.13 -24.73
CA ILE A 26 -2.49 9.14 -23.85
C ILE A 26 -2.08 8.73 -22.44
N LEU A 27 -1.32 7.64 -22.27
CA LEU A 27 -0.88 7.18 -20.96
C LEU A 27 0.04 8.19 -20.26
N ALA A 28 0.96 8.83 -20.99
CA ALA A 28 1.82 9.87 -20.44
C ALA A 28 1.00 11.04 -19.88
N TYR A 29 0.03 11.53 -20.66
CA TYR A 29 -0.87 12.61 -20.23
C TYR A 29 -1.76 12.20 -19.02
N LEU A 30 -2.28 10.98 -19.02
CA LEU A 30 -3.07 10.47 -17.89
C LEU A 30 -2.23 10.38 -16.60
N ARG A 31 -0.95 10.01 -16.68
CA ARG A 31 -0.02 10.02 -15.54
C ARG A 31 0.19 11.41 -14.97
N GLU A 32 0.41 12.39 -15.84
CA GLU A 32 0.56 13.79 -15.45
C GLU A 32 -0.70 14.32 -14.74
N CYS A 33 -1.88 14.03 -15.30
CA CYS A 33 -3.15 14.41 -14.68
C CYS A 33 -3.38 13.74 -13.32
N ALA A 34 -2.99 12.46 -13.19
CA ALA A 34 -3.11 11.73 -11.93
C ALA A 34 -2.22 12.32 -10.83
N GLN A 35 -1.00 12.75 -11.15
CA GLN A 35 -0.10 13.42 -10.21
C GLN A 35 -0.67 14.78 -9.73
N ASN A 36 -1.41 15.47 -10.59
CA ASN A 36 -2.02 16.75 -10.27
C ASN A 36 -3.43 16.64 -9.64
N GLY A 37 -3.93 15.41 -9.41
CA GLY A 37 -5.24 15.15 -8.81
C GLY A 37 -6.44 15.56 -9.67
N LEU A 38 -6.25 15.84 -10.98
CA LEU A 38 -7.29 16.33 -11.89
C LEU A 38 -7.60 15.27 -12.97
N PRO A 39 -8.73 14.54 -12.85
CA PRO A 39 -9.12 13.57 -13.88
C PRO A 39 -9.53 14.27 -15.17
N PRO A 40 -8.85 13.99 -16.32
CA PRO A 40 -9.11 14.67 -17.57
C PRO A 40 -10.38 14.15 -18.27
N SER A 41 -11.03 15.05 -19.01
CA SER A 41 -12.10 14.68 -19.94
C SER A 41 -11.52 14.11 -21.24
N VAL A 42 -12.35 13.37 -22.00
CA VAL A 42 -11.97 12.85 -23.34
C VAL A 42 -11.52 13.94 -24.29
N ARG A 43 -12.12 15.14 -24.22
CA ARG A 43 -11.75 16.30 -25.05
C ARG A 43 -10.37 16.86 -24.66
N GLU A 44 -10.06 16.93 -23.39
CA GLU A 44 -8.74 17.34 -22.87
C GLU A 44 -7.65 16.35 -23.29
N ILE A 45 -7.93 15.04 -23.21
CA ILE A 45 -7.03 13.99 -23.71
C ILE A 45 -6.78 14.20 -25.21
N GLY A 46 -7.83 14.38 -26.01
CA GLY A 46 -7.71 14.62 -27.45
C GLY A 46 -6.83 15.84 -27.77
N LYS A 47 -7.06 16.96 -27.09
CA LYS A 47 -6.29 18.22 -27.26
C LYS A 47 -4.82 18.01 -26.87
N ALA A 48 -4.55 17.39 -25.73
CA ALA A 48 -3.19 17.18 -25.22
C ALA A 48 -2.38 16.20 -26.08
N THR A 49 -3.04 15.19 -26.69
CA THR A 49 -2.38 14.16 -27.50
C THR A 49 -2.39 14.42 -29.00
N GLY A 50 -3.03 15.53 -29.44
CA GLY A 50 -3.16 15.90 -30.86
C GLY A 50 -4.17 15.05 -31.64
N LEU A 51 -5.07 14.34 -30.96
CA LEU A 51 -6.12 13.52 -31.58
C LEU A 51 -7.36 14.38 -31.86
N LYS A 52 -7.70 14.56 -33.13
CA LYS A 52 -8.79 15.44 -33.58
C LYS A 52 -10.20 14.88 -33.29
N SER A 53 -10.34 13.55 -33.22
CA SER A 53 -11.64 12.88 -33.05
C SER A 53 -11.78 12.30 -31.64
N THR A 54 -12.85 12.64 -30.94
CA THR A 54 -13.22 12.03 -29.65
C THR A 54 -13.48 10.53 -29.80
N SER A 55 -14.01 10.09 -30.95
CA SER A 55 -14.22 8.65 -31.21
C SER A 55 -12.90 7.88 -31.25
N THR A 56 -11.83 8.50 -31.80
CA THR A 56 -10.49 7.90 -31.81
C THR A 56 -9.92 7.81 -30.38
N VAL A 57 -10.12 8.87 -29.58
CA VAL A 57 -9.70 8.83 -28.15
C VAL A 57 -10.45 7.71 -27.42
N HIS A 58 -11.77 7.59 -27.59
CA HIS A 58 -12.55 6.51 -27.00
C HIS A 58 -12.07 5.12 -27.43
N ALA A 59 -11.72 4.91 -28.70
CA ALA A 59 -11.20 3.66 -29.20
C ALA A 59 -9.85 3.30 -28.54
N HIS A 60 -8.95 4.28 -28.40
CA HIS A 60 -7.68 4.08 -27.70
C HIS A 60 -7.88 3.79 -26.21
N LEU A 61 -8.75 4.55 -25.52
CA LEU A 61 -9.07 4.29 -24.11
C LEU A 61 -9.66 2.90 -23.90
N LYS A 62 -10.60 2.45 -24.77
CA LYS A 62 -11.15 1.10 -24.71
C LYS A 62 -10.07 0.03 -24.93
N SER A 63 -9.14 0.27 -25.85
CA SER A 63 -8.01 -0.63 -26.07
C SER A 63 -7.06 -0.68 -24.89
N LEU A 64 -6.73 0.47 -24.29
CA LEU A 64 -5.89 0.57 -23.09
C LEU A 64 -6.54 -0.14 -21.89
N GLU A 65 -7.85 0.00 -21.72
CA GLU A 65 -8.62 -0.68 -20.69
C GLU A 65 -8.64 -2.21 -20.90
N LYS A 66 -8.92 -2.66 -22.15
CA LYS A 66 -8.90 -4.09 -22.49
C LYS A 66 -7.52 -4.73 -22.28
N ASN A 67 -6.45 -3.96 -22.47
CA ASN A 67 -5.07 -4.42 -22.30
C ASN A 67 -4.56 -4.18 -20.85
N GLY A 68 -5.40 -3.74 -19.93
CA GLY A 68 -5.05 -3.61 -18.53
C GLY A 68 -4.18 -2.41 -18.16
N TYR A 69 -4.06 -1.39 -19.01
CA TYR A 69 -3.29 -0.16 -18.72
C TYR A 69 -4.08 0.89 -17.94
N ILE A 70 -5.40 0.89 -18.10
CA ILE A 70 -6.32 1.78 -17.37
C ILE A 70 -7.58 1.02 -16.96
N SER A 71 -8.30 1.54 -15.98
CA SER A 71 -9.66 1.13 -15.65
C SER A 71 -10.59 2.35 -15.69
N ARG A 72 -11.86 2.14 -16.00
CA ARG A 72 -12.88 3.19 -16.03
C ARG A 72 -14.09 2.75 -15.22
N GLU A 73 -14.67 3.67 -14.47
CA GLU A 73 -15.92 3.40 -13.78
C GLU A 73 -17.10 3.67 -14.71
N ALA A 74 -18.01 2.70 -14.79
CA ALA A 74 -19.21 2.83 -15.61
C ALA A 74 -20.08 4.00 -15.11
N GLY A 75 -20.45 4.90 -16.03
CA GLY A 75 -21.35 6.05 -15.73
C GLY A 75 -20.62 7.35 -15.31
N LEU A 76 -19.31 7.36 -15.11
CA LEU A 76 -18.55 8.56 -14.77
C LEU A 76 -17.60 8.95 -15.90
N ASN A 77 -17.89 10.07 -16.59
CA ASN A 77 -17.13 10.54 -17.75
C ASN A 77 -15.68 10.98 -17.44
N ARG A 78 -15.30 11.08 -16.17
CA ARG A 78 -13.97 11.52 -15.71
C ARG A 78 -13.25 10.49 -14.83
N ALA A 79 -13.78 9.30 -14.64
CA ALA A 79 -13.16 8.28 -13.79
C ALA A 79 -12.27 7.35 -14.61
N ILE A 80 -11.16 7.88 -15.14
CA ILE A 80 -10.12 7.08 -15.79
C ILE A 80 -8.98 6.91 -14.79
N HIS A 81 -8.74 5.67 -14.37
CA HIS A 81 -7.68 5.31 -13.45
C HIS A 81 -6.59 4.54 -14.21
N MET A 82 -5.33 4.85 -13.93
CA MET A 82 -4.20 4.06 -14.44
C MET A 82 -4.19 2.69 -13.75
N THR A 83 -4.23 1.62 -14.51
CA THR A 83 -3.99 0.28 -13.97
C THR A 83 -2.48 0.16 -13.74
N GLY A 84 -2.04 0.10 -12.49
CA GLY A 84 -0.62 0.24 -12.11
C GLY A 84 -0.31 1.56 -11.40
N SER A 85 -1.22 2.56 -11.43
CA SER A 85 -1.23 3.69 -10.51
C SER A 85 -2.38 3.61 -9.50
N ARG A 86 -3.22 2.57 -9.52
CA ARG A 86 -3.97 2.17 -8.34
C ARG A 86 -2.94 1.62 -7.37
N GLY A 87 -2.55 2.45 -6.43
CA GLY A 87 -1.84 1.94 -5.27
C GLY A 87 -2.61 0.74 -4.73
N VAL A 88 -1.88 -0.25 -4.28
CA VAL A 88 -2.43 -1.38 -3.53
C VAL A 88 -3.31 -0.79 -2.43
N GLN A 89 -4.54 -1.29 -2.28
CA GLN A 89 -5.45 -0.86 -1.21
C GLN A 89 -5.09 -1.61 0.07
N VAL A 90 -4.30 -0.98 0.92
CA VAL A 90 -3.81 -1.58 2.16
C VAL A 90 -4.87 -1.41 3.26
N PRO A 91 -5.37 -2.51 3.87
CA PRO A 91 -6.37 -2.42 4.92
C PRO A 91 -5.79 -1.74 6.16
N ILE A 92 -6.53 -0.79 6.73
CA ILE A 92 -6.23 -0.18 8.03
C ILE A 92 -6.89 -1.06 9.10
N VAL A 93 -6.08 -1.76 9.87
CA VAL A 93 -6.55 -2.73 10.84
C VAL A 93 -6.71 -2.08 12.21
N ARG A 94 -7.89 -2.23 12.81
CA ARG A 94 -8.20 -1.68 14.13
C ARG A 94 -7.57 -2.47 15.26
N GLN A 95 -7.62 -3.79 15.17
CA GLN A 95 -7.08 -4.70 16.16
C GLN A 95 -6.46 -5.90 15.46
N LEU A 96 -5.31 -6.32 15.94
CA LEU A 96 -4.70 -7.59 15.59
C LEU A 96 -5.00 -8.54 16.74
N LYS A 97 -5.60 -9.67 16.44
CA LYS A 97 -5.85 -10.74 17.40
C LYS A 97 -5.03 -11.94 16.94
N ASN A 98 -4.24 -12.48 17.84
CA ASN A 98 -3.33 -13.61 17.62
C ASN A 98 -2.08 -13.28 16.80
N GLU A 99 -1.07 -14.11 16.98
CA GLU A 99 0.29 -14.04 16.41
C GLU A 99 0.37 -14.13 14.88
N THR A 100 -0.76 -14.34 14.21
CA THR A 100 -0.83 -14.34 12.75
C THR A 100 -1.65 -13.14 12.27
N PRO A 101 -1.13 -12.37 11.30
CA PRO A 101 -1.84 -11.23 10.73
C PRO A 101 -2.96 -11.70 9.77
N MET A 102 -3.88 -12.51 10.25
CA MET A 102 -5.14 -12.81 9.56
C MET A 102 -6.18 -11.78 10.00
N PHE A 103 -6.52 -10.88 9.11
CA PHE A 103 -7.49 -9.82 9.37
C PHE A 103 -8.89 -10.30 9.03
N HIS A 104 -9.80 -10.24 9.98
CA HIS A 104 -11.22 -10.37 9.68
C HIS A 104 -11.75 -9.02 9.16
N THR A 105 -12.66 -9.07 8.20
CA THR A 105 -13.28 -7.86 7.62
C THR A 105 -13.87 -6.91 8.66
N LYS A 106 -14.35 -7.42 9.79
CA LYS A 106 -14.86 -6.64 10.93
C LYS A 106 -13.79 -5.84 11.68
N ASP A 107 -12.52 -6.21 11.52
CA ASP A 107 -11.39 -5.55 12.18
C ASP A 107 -10.75 -4.48 11.27
N ILE A 108 -11.26 -4.29 10.05
CA ILE A 108 -10.82 -3.27 9.09
C ILE A 108 -11.64 -2.00 9.31
N GLU A 109 -10.96 -0.87 9.56
CA GLU A 109 -11.61 0.46 9.70
C GLU A 109 -11.66 1.25 8.39
N GLY A 110 -10.88 0.84 7.38
CA GLY A 110 -10.79 1.51 6.09
C GLY A 110 -9.61 1.00 5.29
N TYR A 111 -9.27 1.71 4.23
CA TYR A 111 -8.16 1.39 3.35
C TYR A 111 -7.32 2.64 3.08
N VAL A 112 -6.03 2.46 2.87
CA VAL A 112 -5.09 3.49 2.43
C VAL A 112 -4.40 3.03 1.15
N SER A 113 -4.29 3.93 0.17
CA SER A 113 -3.61 3.62 -1.09
C SER A 113 -2.09 3.67 -0.93
N TYR A 114 -1.40 2.65 -1.41
CA TYR A 114 0.06 2.57 -1.45
C TYR A 114 0.53 2.31 -2.88
N THR A 115 1.34 3.21 -3.43
CA THR A 115 1.65 3.25 -4.86
C THR A 115 2.90 2.46 -5.28
N ASP A 116 3.69 1.99 -4.33
CA ASP A 116 4.84 1.13 -4.63
C ASP A 116 4.37 -0.27 -5.01
N THR A 117 4.63 -0.66 -6.25
CA THR A 117 4.23 -1.94 -6.82
C THR A 117 5.21 -3.08 -6.53
N SER A 118 6.23 -2.84 -5.71
CA SER A 118 7.20 -3.87 -5.29
C SER A 118 6.58 -4.90 -4.35
N TYR A 119 5.42 -4.57 -3.74
CA TYR A 119 4.72 -5.41 -2.78
C TYR A 119 3.38 -5.87 -3.33
N GLN A 120 2.97 -7.09 -2.94
CA GLN A 120 1.64 -7.61 -3.22
C GLN A 120 0.66 -7.13 -2.14
N GLU A 121 -0.63 -7.01 -2.47
CA GLU A 121 -1.66 -6.54 -1.54
C GLU A 121 -1.75 -7.40 -0.27
N GLU A 122 -1.64 -8.72 -0.43
CA GLU A 122 -1.73 -9.69 0.65
C GLU A 122 -0.54 -9.63 1.62
N GLU A 123 0.57 -9.02 1.19
CA GLU A 123 1.79 -8.86 1.99
C GLU A 123 1.76 -7.59 2.83
N LEU A 124 0.78 -6.71 2.61
CA LEU A 124 0.70 -5.42 3.27
C LEU A 124 -0.45 -5.38 4.29
N PHE A 125 -0.25 -4.58 5.31
CA PHE A 125 -1.28 -4.15 6.24
C PHE A 125 -0.94 -2.77 6.78
N SER A 126 -1.90 -2.08 7.37
CA SER A 126 -1.63 -0.81 8.02
C SER A 126 -2.32 -0.70 9.36
N LEU A 127 -1.74 0.11 10.23
CA LEU A 127 -2.26 0.44 11.55
C LEU A 127 -2.24 1.94 11.75
N ARG A 128 -3.21 2.42 12.53
CA ARG A 128 -3.20 3.79 13.03
C ARG A 128 -2.41 3.86 14.33
N MET A 129 -1.47 4.81 14.40
CA MET A 129 -0.73 5.10 15.64
C MET A 129 -1.68 5.61 16.71
N ARG A 130 -1.67 5.00 17.88
CA ARG A 130 -2.63 5.27 18.97
C ARG A 130 -2.09 6.12 20.11
N ASN A 131 -0.81 6.40 20.08
CA ASN A 131 -0.14 7.14 21.16
C ASN A 131 1.10 7.88 20.64
N ASN A 132 1.75 8.61 21.51
CA ASN A 132 2.91 9.41 21.17
C ASN A 132 4.25 8.72 21.48
N SER A 133 4.29 7.38 21.63
CA SER A 133 5.51 6.65 22.00
C SER A 133 6.64 6.80 20.98
N MET A 134 6.31 7.11 19.72
CA MET A 134 7.28 7.27 18.63
C MET A 134 7.42 8.73 18.16
N LYS A 135 6.97 9.69 18.99
CA LYS A 135 6.94 11.11 18.66
C LYS A 135 8.33 11.66 18.26
N ASN A 136 9.37 11.24 18.95
CA ASN A 136 10.73 11.71 18.68
C ASN A 136 11.29 11.18 17.34
N PHE A 137 10.69 10.12 16.82
CA PHE A 137 10.92 9.62 15.45
C PHE A 137 9.92 10.20 14.42
N GLN A 138 9.22 11.27 14.79
CA GLN A 138 8.24 11.96 13.94
C GLN A 138 7.05 11.08 13.52
N ILE A 139 6.78 9.98 14.21
CA ILE A 139 5.57 9.17 14.08
C ILE A 139 4.61 9.62 15.18
N LEU A 140 3.53 10.29 14.78
CA LEU A 140 2.59 10.93 15.71
C LEU A 140 1.31 10.10 15.84
N GLU A 141 0.55 10.38 16.87
CA GLU A 141 -0.80 9.84 17.04
C GLU A 141 -1.67 10.15 15.82
N ASN A 142 -2.48 9.20 15.38
CA ASN A 142 -3.32 9.19 14.19
C ASN A 142 -2.60 9.01 12.84
N ASP A 143 -1.26 8.96 12.78
CA ASP A 143 -0.57 8.54 11.57
C ASP A 143 -0.97 7.12 11.19
N ILE A 144 -1.07 6.86 9.87
CA ILE A 144 -1.30 5.52 9.34
C ILE A 144 0.04 4.96 8.90
N MET A 145 0.47 3.88 9.52
CA MET A 145 1.72 3.20 9.19
C MET A 145 1.42 2.01 8.29
N ILE A 146 1.98 2.00 7.10
CA ILE A 146 1.90 0.86 6.18
C ILE A 146 3.09 -0.06 6.46
N ALA A 147 2.81 -1.33 6.68
CA ALA A 147 3.81 -2.34 6.99
C ALA A 147 3.77 -3.52 6.03
N TYR A 148 4.95 -4.03 5.72
CA TYR A 148 5.18 -5.28 5.02
C TYR A 148 5.26 -6.43 6.03
N LYS A 149 4.46 -7.48 5.82
CA LYS A 149 4.41 -8.67 6.69
C LYS A 149 5.73 -9.43 6.62
N THR A 150 6.52 -9.36 7.65
CA THR A 150 7.79 -10.07 7.77
C THR A 150 8.25 -10.12 9.23
N ASP A 151 8.91 -11.20 9.59
CA ASP A 151 9.68 -11.33 10.83
C ASP A 151 11.17 -11.02 10.62
N LYS A 152 11.60 -10.88 9.34
CA LYS A 152 12.98 -10.58 8.96
C LYS A 152 13.20 -9.08 8.95
N VAL A 153 13.84 -8.58 9.98
CA VAL A 153 14.11 -7.15 10.16
C VAL A 153 15.60 -6.88 10.36
N SER A 154 16.02 -5.71 9.98
CA SER A 154 17.38 -5.22 10.11
C SER A 154 17.50 -4.19 11.23
N ASN A 155 18.70 -3.98 11.72
CA ASN A 155 18.96 -2.95 12.73
C ASN A 155 18.46 -1.58 12.27
N LYS A 156 17.76 -0.87 13.16
CA LYS A 156 17.08 0.42 12.94
C LYS A 156 15.79 0.38 12.09
N ASP A 157 15.30 -0.78 11.70
CA ASP A 157 13.98 -0.87 11.09
C ASP A 157 12.89 -0.46 12.08
N PHE A 158 11.87 0.23 11.61
CA PHE A 158 10.65 0.44 12.38
C PHE A 158 9.73 -0.75 12.20
N VAL A 159 9.21 -1.29 13.30
CA VAL A 159 8.43 -2.53 13.29
C VAL A 159 7.13 -2.39 14.05
N ILE A 160 6.19 -3.23 13.66
CA ILE A 160 4.97 -3.50 14.41
C ILE A 160 5.14 -4.89 15.03
N ALA A 161 4.95 -4.98 16.34
CA ALA A 161 5.13 -6.23 17.07
C ALA A 161 4.03 -6.46 18.11
N PHE A 162 3.75 -7.71 18.42
CA PHE A 162 3.06 -8.11 19.65
C PHE A 162 4.04 -8.16 20.81
N CYS A 163 3.61 -7.61 21.94
CA CYS A 163 4.28 -7.72 23.23
C CYS A 163 3.24 -8.22 24.25
N GLY A 164 3.17 -9.51 24.44
CA GLY A 164 2.03 -10.12 25.13
C GLY A 164 0.73 -9.93 24.33
N ASP A 165 -0.25 -9.27 24.90
CA ASP A 165 -1.55 -8.96 24.27
C ASP A 165 -1.57 -7.58 23.58
N ASP A 166 -0.51 -6.79 23.71
CA ASP A 166 -0.43 -5.43 23.19
C ASP A 166 0.30 -5.35 21.86
N ILE A 167 -0.18 -4.46 20.99
CA ILE A 167 0.52 -4.08 19.74
C ILE A 167 1.38 -2.87 20.04
N VAL A 168 2.67 -3.00 19.75
CA VAL A 168 3.63 -1.91 19.90
C VAL A 168 4.25 -1.54 18.55
N VAL A 169 4.55 -0.25 18.40
CA VAL A 169 5.33 0.29 17.29
C VAL A 169 6.65 0.77 17.87
N ARG A 170 7.76 0.24 17.37
CA ARG A 170 9.10 0.50 17.89
C ARG A 170 10.13 0.46 16.78
N GLN A 171 11.32 0.98 17.07
CA GLN A 171 12.50 0.73 16.29
C GLN A 171 13.17 -0.57 16.78
N PHE A 172 13.48 -1.46 15.86
CA PHE A 172 14.26 -2.66 16.16
C PHE A 172 15.73 -2.27 16.27
N LEU A 173 16.35 -2.54 17.41
CA LEU A 173 17.79 -2.36 17.63
C LEU A 173 18.42 -3.71 17.94
N LYS A 174 19.56 -3.97 17.32
CA LYS A 174 20.38 -5.14 17.57
C LYS A 174 21.79 -4.66 17.95
N GLU A 175 22.24 -5.09 19.13
CA GLU A 175 23.56 -4.84 19.67
C GLU A 175 24.18 -6.19 20.04
N ASP A 176 25.26 -6.57 19.34
CA ASP A 176 25.93 -7.85 19.48
C ASP A 176 24.97 -9.06 19.45
N THR A 177 24.73 -9.67 20.62
CA THR A 177 23.82 -10.82 20.80
C THR A 177 22.40 -10.42 21.20
N ASP A 178 22.19 -9.19 21.64
CA ASP A 178 20.93 -8.72 22.19
C ASP A 178 20.12 -7.93 21.16
N ALA A 179 18.81 -8.02 21.26
CA ALA A 179 17.90 -7.26 20.42
C ALA A 179 16.78 -6.63 21.26
N TYR A 180 16.40 -5.43 20.89
CA TYR A 180 15.45 -4.61 21.62
C TYR A 180 14.43 -3.97 20.69
N LEU A 181 13.23 -3.75 21.21
CA LEU A 181 12.24 -2.85 20.65
C LEU A 181 12.36 -1.51 21.37
N PHE A 182 12.86 -0.51 20.66
CA PHE A 182 13.29 0.78 21.21
C PHE A 182 12.38 1.93 20.80
N THR A 183 12.23 2.89 21.68
CA THR A 183 11.71 4.23 21.39
C THR A 183 12.50 5.26 22.18
N ASP A 184 12.70 6.42 21.59
CA ASP A 184 13.33 7.57 22.25
C ASP A 184 12.27 8.41 23.00
N HIS A 185 11.60 7.78 23.97
CA HIS A 185 10.59 8.43 24.81
C HIS A 185 10.66 7.91 26.24
N LEU A 186 10.93 8.80 27.20
CA LEU A 186 11.21 8.45 28.59
C LEU A 186 10.14 7.58 29.28
N SER A 187 8.87 7.75 28.90
CA SER A 187 7.76 6.97 29.48
C SER A 187 7.60 5.55 28.90
N TYR A 188 8.39 5.19 27.90
CA TYR A 188 8.30 3.90 27.23
C TYR A 188 9.69 3.24 27.20
N PRO A 189 10.05 2.43 28.20
CA PRO A 189 11.37 1.80 28.25
C PRO A 189 11.57 0.84 27.08
N PRO A 190 12.84 0.58 26.69
CA PRO A 190 13.17 -0.45 25.74
C PRO A 190 12.65 -1.82 26.18
N ILE A 191 12.17 -2.62 25.23
CA ILE A 191 11.67 -3.97 25.47
C ILE A 191 12.65 -4.96 24.89
N ALA A 192 13.29 -5.77 25.72
CA ALA A 192 14.19 -6.82 25.25
C ALA A 192 13.40 -7.88 24.48
N ILE A 193 13.92 -8.30 23.32
CA ILE A 193 13.26 -9.36 22.52
C ILE A 193 13.52 -10.70 23.19
N ALA A 194 12.47 -11.25 23.76
CA ALA A 194 12.44 -12.54 24.43
C ALA A 194 11.20 -13.33 23.99
N SER A 195 10.97 -14.49 24.63
CA SER A 195 9.75 -15.26 24.43
C SER A 195 8.50 -14.40 24.70
N GLY A 196 7.53 -14.41 23.82
CA GLY A 196 6.30 -13.61 23.93
C GLY A 196 6.30 -12.31 23.13
N ILE A 197 7.37 -12.04 22.35
CA ILE A 197 7.40 -10.94 21.38
C ILE A 197 7.39 -11.53 19.97
N THR A 198 6.42 -11.10 19.17
CA THR A 198 6.29 -11.50 17.77
C THR A 198 6.32 -10.26 16.88
N ILE A 199 7.31 -10.16 15.99
CA ILE A 199 7.35 -9.12 14.96
C ILE A 199 6.34 -9.48 13.88
N LEU A 200 5.40 -8.57 13.60
CA LEU A 200 4.33 -8.75 12.62
C LEU A 200 4.70 -8.18 11.26
N GLY A 201 5.51 -7.14 11.25
CA GLY A 201 5.93 -6.51 10.01
C GLY A 201 6.85 -5.33 10.21
N LYS A 202 7.52 -4.98 9.10
CA LYS A 202 8.37 -3.81 8.95
C LYS A 202 7.56 -2.65 8.38
N ILE A 203 7.64 -1.49 9.00
CA ILE A 203 7.02 -0.26 8.49
C ILE A 203 7.81 0.24 7.28
N ILE A 204 7.10 0.44 6.17
CA ILE A 204 7.67 0.86 4.88
C ILE A 204 7.20 2.24 4.45
N SER A 205 6.08 2.72 5.01
CA SER A 205 5.54 4.03 4.68
C SER A 205 4.69 4.59 5.82
N LEU A 206 4.52 5.91 5.83
CA LEU A 206 3.69 6.64 6.77
C LEU A 206 2.81 7.61 6.00
N VAL A 207 1.53 7.63 6.33
CA VAL A 207 0.54 8.55 5.76
C VAL A 207 -0.04 9.41 6.87
N ARG A 208 0.03 10.72 6.70
CA ARG A 208 -0.56 11.72 7.62
C ARG A 208 -1.54 12.60 6.87
N HIS A 209 -2.72 12.74 7.43
CA HIS A 209 -3.72 13.69 6.96
C HIS A 209 -3.68 14.94 7.85
N PHE A 210 -3.70 16.11 7.22
CA PHE A 210 -3.70 17.43 7.88
C PHE A 210 -5.09 18.05 7.83
#